data_45c563a567b963544cb7a25894f1163f
#
_entry.id   45c563a567b963544cb7a25894f1163f
#
_cell.length_a   1.000
_cell.length_b   1.000
_cell.length_c   1.000
_cell.angle_alpha   90.00
_cell.angle_beta   90.00
_cell.angle_gamma   90.00
#
_symmetry.space_group_name_H-M   'P 1'
#
loop_
_entity.id
_entity.type
_entity.pdbx_description
1 polymer ?
#
loop_
_entity_poly.entity_id
_entity_poly.type
_entity_poly.pdbx_seq_one_letter_code
_entity_poly.pdbx_strand_id
1 'polypeptide(L)'
;MPKLIAFDEQARRALESGMNQLVDAVKVTLGPKGRNVVLEKKWGAPTITNDGVSIAKEIELEDPWEKVGADLVKEVAKKTDDVAGDGTTTATVLAGAMVREGLRNVAAGANPMSLKRGIELGVETAVARLKEVSKEIDSKDQIAQVASISSADEEIGSMIAEAIDKVGKDGVITVEESQTFGMEMELVEGMRFDKGYISPYFVTDPDRMEAVLEDPYILLVGSKISAVRDMLPVLEKVMQTGKPLMIVAEDVEGEALATLVVNKIRGTFRSTAVKAPGFGERRKAMLQDIAILTGGQLITEEVGLKLENVALDLLGRARKVVVTKDETTIVEGAGDDADIKGRISQIKTEIENTDSDYDREKLQERLAKLSGGVAVIKVGAATEVELKEKKHRIEDAVSTTKAAIEEGVVPGGGVALLRAQQGILDAAEKLDDDEATGARIVARAVEEPLKQIAVNAGMEGGVVVERVKGLKGAHGLNAATGEYEDLFKAGVIDAAKVTRSALQNAASIAALFLTTEAVVVDKPEEKSAAMPPGGGMDDY
;
A
#
# COMPACT_ATOMS: atom_id res chain seq x y z
N MET A 1 -10.73 -0.11 31.75
CA MET A 1 -9.48 -0.64 32.31
C MET A 1 -8.68 0.49 32.95
N PRO A 2 -8.01 0.27 34.10
CA PRO A 2 -7.14 1.29 34.67
C PRO A 2 -5.94 1.53 33.76
N LYS A 3 -5.44 2.78 33.70
CA LYS A 3 -4.29 3.18 32.90
C LYS A 3 -3.04 3.30 33.77
N LEU A 4 -1.90 2.95 33.20
CA LEU A 4 -0.58 3.27 33.72
C LEU A 4 -0.04 4.46 32.93
N ILE A 5 0.68 5.35 33.61
CA ILE A 5 1.25 6.56 33.01
C ILE A 5 2.74 6.60 33.34
N ALA A 6 3.58 6.73 32.33
CA ALA A 6 5.01 7.00 32.48
C ALA A 6 5.34 8.37 31.89
N PHE A 7 6.32 9.04 32.46
CA PHE A 7 6.77 10.36 32.08
C PHE A 7 8.27 10.39 31.79
N ASP A 8 8.72 11.46 31.18
CA ASP A 8 10.12 11.80 30.99
C ASP A 8 10.98 10.71 30.33
N GLU A 9 12.15 10.52 30.87
CA GLU A 9 13.17 9.62 30.34
C GLU A 9 12.74 8.13 30.37
N GLN A 10 11.98 7.73 31.40
CA GLN A 10 11.51 6.34 31.49
C GLN A 10 10.57 6.01 30.32
N ALA A 11 9.65 6.91 29.99
CA ALA A 11 8.76 6.76 28.85
C ALA A 11 9.55 6.66 27.53
N ARG A 12 10.48 7.60 27.32
CA ARG A 12 11.31 7.66 26.11
C ARG A 12 12.17 6.42 25.90
N ARG A 13 12.82 5.91 26.97
CA ARG A 13 13.64 4.69 26.89
C ARG A 13 12.83 3.46 26.53
N ALA A 14 11.64 3.30 27.10
CA ALA A 14 10.79 2.16 26.78
C ALA A 14 10.29 2.21 25.32
N LEU A 15 9.86 3.40 24.85
CA LEU A 15 9.50 3.61 23.46
C LEU A 15 10.67 3.32 22.51
N GLU A 16 11.89 3.79 22.84
CA GLU A 16 13.11 3.56 22.05
C GLU A 16 13.45 2.06 21.98
N SER A 17 13.33 1.35 23.10
CA SER A 17 13.58 -0.09 23.16
C SER A 17 12.64 -0.85 22.24
N GLY A 18 11.32 -0.59 22.31
CA GLY A 18 10.34 -1.23 21.46
C GLY A 18 10.53 -0.91 19.97
N MET A 19 10.80 0.35 19.65
CA MET A 19 11.16 0.77 18.30
C MET A 19 12.37 0.01 17.77
N ASN A 20 13.47 -0.07 18.56
CA ASN A 20 14.70 -0.71 18.11
C ASN A 20 14.49 -2.20 17.84
N GLN A 21 13.71 -2.92 18.66
CA GLN A 21 13.41 -4.34 18.43
C GLN A 21 12.73 -4.54 17.06
N LEU A 22 11.77 -3.68 16.71
CA LEU A 22 11.11 -3.75 15.41
C LEU A 22 12.06 -3.38 14.27
N VAL A 23 12.78 -2.26 14.38
CA VAL A 23 13.74 -1.81 13.36
C VAL A 23 14.81 -2.87 13.09
N ASP A 24 15.32 -3.51 14.15
CA ASP A 24 16.36 -4.53 14.02
C ASP A 24 15.86 -5.79 13.32
N ALA A 25 14.59 -6.16 13.51
CA ALA A 25 13.98 -7.28 12.80
C ALA A 25 13.73 -6.96 11.32
N VAL A 26 13.31 -5.73 11.00
CA VAL A 26 12.97 -5.34 9.63
C VAL A 26 14.22 -5.02 8.78
N LYS A 27 15.22 -4.31 9.33
CA LYS A 27 16.40 -3.83 8.58
C LYS A 27 17.24 -4.91 7.90
N VAL A 28 17.17 -6.16 8.38
CA VAL A 28 17.94 -7.29 7.82
C VAL A 28 17.49 -7.68 6.41
N THR A 29 16.31 -7.23 5.99
CA THR A 29 15.73 -7.51 4.68
C THR A 29 16.19 -6.52 3.60
N LEU A 30 16.82 -5.40 3.98
CA LEU A 30 17.12 -4.30 3.06
C LEU A 30 18.22 -4.64 2.06
N GLY A 31 17.95 -4.39 0.77
CA GLY A 31 18.92 -4.49 -0.32
C GLY A 31 19.05 -5.88 -0.94
N PRO A 32 19.85 -6.03 -2.03
CA PRO A 32 19.91 -7.25 -2.83
C PRO A 32 20.50 -8.47 -2.12
N LYS A 33 21.19 -8.26 -0.99
CA LYS A 33 21.69 -9.31 -0.10
C LYS A 33 20.96 -9.32 1.25
N GLY A 34 19.82 -8.66 1.33
CA GLY A 34 18.87 -8.77 2.44
C GLY A 34 18.41 -10.22 2.64
N ARG A 35 17.99 -10.54 3.86
CA ARG A 35 17.56 -11.90 4.23
C ARG A 35 16.11 -11.89 4.61
N ASN A 36 15.46 -13.04 4.41
CA ASN A 36 14.08 -13.24 4.82
C ASN A 36 13.96 -13.38 6.34
N VAL A 37 12.81 -13.00 6.85
CA VAL A 37 12.37 -13.23 8.24
C VAL A 37 11.30 -14.31 8.24
N VAL A 38 11.34 -15.18 9.23
CA VAL A 38 10.33 -16.22 9.43
C VAL A 38 9.34 -15.73 10.48
N LEU A 39 8.06 -15.70 10.11
CA LEU A 39 6.95 -15.29 10.98
C LEU A 39 6.15 -16.51 11.39
N GLU A 40 5.99 -16.71 12.70
CA GLU A 40 5.12 -17.75 13.24
C GLU A 40 3.65 -17.38 12.96
N LYS A 41 2.86 -18.37 12.55
CA LYS A 41 1.40 -18.22 12.44
C LYS A 41 0.71 -19.10 13.49
N LYS A 42 -0.29 -18.58 14.16
CA LYS A 42 -1.10 -19.35 15.13
C LYS A 42 -1.78 -20.58 14.49
N TRP A 43 -2.07 -20.48 13.20
CA TRP A 43 -2.70 -21.54 12.41
C TRP A 43 -2.04 -21.57 11.03
N GLY A 44 -1.69 -22.77 10.56
CA GLY A 44 -1.03 -22.96 9.26
C GLY A 44 0.49 -23.02 9.32
N ALA A 45 1.14 -22.93 8.17
CA ALA A 45 2.59 -22.92 8.05
C ALA A 45 3.17 -21.53 8.39
N PRO A 46 4.40 -21.46 8.94
CA PRO A 46 5.11 -20.19 9.10
C PRO A 46 5.23 -19.46 7.76
N THR A 47 5.16 -18.13 7.81
CA THR A 47 5.38 -17.29 6.62
C THR A 47 6.85 -16.89 6.56
N ILE A 48 7.45 -17.00 5.38
CA ILE A 48 8.81 -16.51 5.10
C ILE A 48 8.66 -15.30 4.18
N THR A 49 9.17 -14.14 4.60
CA THR A 49 9.03 -12.90 3.83
C THR A 49 10.21 -11.97 4.06
N ASN A 50 10.45 -11.10 3.11
CA ASN A 50 11.36 -9.94 3.21
C ASN A 50 10.61 -8.61 3.16
N ASP A 51 9.29 -8.64 3.05
CA ASP A 51 8.46 -7.44 3.08
C ASP A 51 8.42 -6.81 4.48
N GLY A 52 8.85 -5.55 4.55
CA GLY A 52 9.00 -4.83 5.82
C GLY A 52 7.67 -4.57 6.52
N VAL A 53 6.58 -4.32 5.79
CA VAL A 53 5.26 -4.05 6.41
C VAL A 53 4.66 -5.32 6.98
N SER A 54 4.78 -6.45 6.30
CA SER A 54 4.34 -7.76 6.79
C SER A 54 5.08 -8.16 8.07
N ILE A 55 6.40 -7.97 8.11
CA ILE A 55 7.21 -8.22 9.30
C ILE A 55 6.78 -7.29 10.45
N ALA A 56 6.65 -6.00 10.18
CA ALA A 56 6.28 -5.03 11.19
C ALA A 56 4.92 -5.33 11.82
N LYS A 57 3.91 -5.69 11.03
CA LYS A 57 2.55 -6.02 11.50
C LYS A 57 2.53 -7.17 12.50
N GLU A 58 3.37 -8.20 12.31
CA GLU A 58 3.39 -9.41 13.15
C GLU A 58 4.18 -9.24 14.46
N ILE A 59 5.00 -8.21 14.60
CA ILE A 59 5.78 -7.99 15.82
C ILE A 59 4.88 -7.45 16.92
N GLU A 60 4.60 -8.26 17.94
CA GLU A 60 3.92 -7.87 19.18
C GLU A 60 4.87 -8.05 20.36
N LEU A 61 5.04 -6.99 21.16
CA LEU A 61 5.90 -7.00 22.33
C LEU A 61 5.07 -7.21 23.60
N GLU A 62 5.63 -7.97 24.56
CA GLU A 62 4.95 -8.27 25.84
C GLU A 62 4.88 -7.03 26.76
N ASP A 63 5.94 -6.23 26.77
CA ASP A 63 5.95 -4.99 27.56
C ASP A 63 5.03 -3.94 26.93
N PRO A 64 3.98 -3.48 27.64
CA PRO A 64 3.03 -2.54 27.10
C PRO A 64 3.63 -1.17 26.72
N TRP A 65 4.74 -0.79 27.35
CA TRP A 65 5.44 0.46 27.06
C TRP A 65 6.28 0.35 25.77
N GLU A 66 7.03 -0.76 25.64
CA GLU A 66 7.80 -1.06 24.44
C GLU A 66 6.88 -1.27 23.22
N LYS A 67 5.72 -1.92 23.44
CA LYS A 67 4.70 -2.11 22.41
C LYS A 67 4.29 -0.80 21.75
N VAL A 68 4.07 0.28 22.52
CA VAL A 68 3.72 1.59 21.95
C VAL A 68 4.82 2.12 21.04
N GLY A 69 6.10 1.95 21.43
CA GLY A 69 7.23 2.34 20.59
C GLY A 69 7.30 1.57 19.27
N ALA A 70 7.07 0.26 19.32
CA ALA A 70 6.98 -0.58 18.12
C ALA A 70 5.78 -0.16 17.24
N ASP A 71 4.59 0.06 17.84
CA ASP A 71 3.38 0.42 17.11
C ASP A 71 3.51 1.77 16.36
N LEU A 72 4.24 2.73 16.91
CA LEU A 72 4.56 3.98 16.21
C LEU A 72 5.36 3.74 14.92
N VAL A 73 6.30 2.81 14.94
CA VAL A 73 7.11 2.48 13.75
C VAL A 73 6.35 1.57 12.78
N LYS A 74 5.44 0.72 13.28
CA LYS A 74 4.49 0.00 12.39
C LYS A 74 3.68 0.97 11.54
N GLU A 75 3.27 2.11 12.12
CA GLU A 75 2.52 3.12 11.38
C GLU A 75 3.36 3.75 10.26
N VAL A 76 4.70 3.91 10.45
CA VAL A 76 5.60 4.35 9.36
C VAL A 76 5.58 3.38 8.19
N ALA A 77 5.77 2.09 8.46
CA ALA A 77 5.78 1.05 7.42
C ALA A 77 4.43 1.00 6.70
N LYS A 78 3.32 0.97 7.45
CA LYS A 78 1.97 0.95 6.90
C LYS A 78 1.66 2.16 6.03
N LYS A 79 1.98 3.39 6.47
CA LYS A 79 1.74 4.60 5.69
C LYS A 79 2.56 4.66 4.42
N THR A 80 3.76 4.10 4.45
CA THR A 80 4.62 4.04 3.26
C THR A 80 4.07 3.04 2.25
N ASP A 81 3.61 1.89 2.72
CA ASP A 81 2.91 0.89 1.92
C ASP A 81 1.64 1.48 1.27
N ASP A 82 0.76 2.10 2.06
CA ASP A 82 -0.49 2.74 1.59
C ASP A 82 -0.27 3.77 0.46
N VAL A 83 0.87 4.50 0.46
CA VAL A 83 1.14 5.59 -0.49
C VAL A 83 1.94 5.13 -1.71
N ALA A 84 2.88 4.22 -1.52
CA ALA A 84 3.86 3.87 -2.53
C ALA A 84 3.92 2.37 -2.85
N GLY A 85 3.33 1.52 -2.01
CA GLY A 85 3.29 0.07 -2.16
C GLY A 85 4.66 -0.61 -2.02
N ASP A 86 5.70 0.14 -1.57
CA ASP A 86 7.06 -0.35 -1.37
C ASP A 86 7.83 0.65 -0.48
N GLY A 87 9.10 0.34 -0.17
CA GLY A 87 9.99 1.21 0.62
C GLY A 87 9.74 1.16 2.13
N THR A 88 8.96 0.23 2.61
CA THR A 88 8.57 0.05 4.01
C THR A 88 9.77 -0.20 4.92
N THR A 89 10.72 -1.01 4.47
CA THR A 89 12.00 -1.26 5.16
C THR A 89 12.86 -0.01 5.23
N THR A 90 12.99 0.72 4.11
CA THR A 90 13.74 1.99 4.06
C THR A 90 13.16 3.03 5.02
N ALA A 91 11.83 3.18 5.03
CA ALA A 91 11.12 4.09 5.93
C ALA A 91 11.36 3.72 7.41
N THR A 92 11.30 2.44 7.75
CA THR A 92 11.57 1.92 9.09
C THR A 92 13.00 2.22 9.54
N VAL A 93 14.00 2.01 8.67
CA VAL A 93 15.42 2.31 8.94
C VAL A 93 15.63 3.81 9.17
N LEU A 94 15.05 4.66 8.31
CA LEU A 94 15.12 6.12 8.43
C LEU A 94 14.48 6.61 9.74
N ALA A 95 13.29 6.11 10.09
CA ALA A 95 12.60 6.47 11.33
C ALA A 95 13.45 6.10 12.56
N GLY A 96 13.97 4.87 12.61
CA GLY A 96 14.84 4.43 13.68
C GLY A 96 16.13 5.27 13.80
N ALA A 97 16.72 5.68 12.70
CA ALA A 97 17.89 6.54 12.69
C ALA A 97 17.59 7.94 13.22
N MET A 98 16.49 8.57 12.76
CA MET A 98 16.08 9.89 13.21
C MET A 98 15.71 9.90 14.68
N VAL A 99 14.99 8.90 15.17
CA VAL A 99 14.59 8.80 16.58
C VAL A 99 15.82 8.61 17.47
N ARG A 100 16.71 7.67 17.16
CA ARG A 100 17.93 7.44 17.95
C ARG A 100 18.80 8.69 18.05
N GLU A 101 19.03 9.38 16.94
CA GLU A 101 19.84 10.59 16.95
C GLU A 101 19.11 11.75 17.63
N GLY A 102 17.81 11.87 17.41
CA GLY A 102 16.96 12.89 18.04
C GLY A 102 16.90 12.74 19.57
N LEU A 103 16.68 11.52 20.09
CA LEU A 103 16.64 11.27 21.54
C LEU A 103 17.95 11.58 22.24
N ARG A 104 19.10 11.35 21.58
CA ARG A 104 20.42 11.77 22.11
C ARG A 104 20.50 13.28 22.30
N ASN A 105 19.97 14.05 21.34
CA ASN A 105 19.95 15.51 21.43
C ASN A 105 18.94 16.01 22.47
N VAL A 106 17.76 15.38 22.56
CA VAL A 106 16.78 15.69 23.63
C VAL A 106 17.35 15.43 25.02
N ALA A 107 18.05 14.29 25.20
CA ALA A 107 18.74 13.96 26.45
C ALA A 107 19.88 14.94 26.77
N ALA A 108 20.48 15.56 25.76
CA ALA A 108 21.47 16.62 25.92
C ALA A 108 20.87 18.00 26.21
N GLY A 109 19.53 18.13 26.24
CA GLY A 109 18.82 19.35 26.60
C GLY A 109 18.29 20.16 25.40
N ALA A 110 18.34 19.63 24.18
CA ALA A 110 17.76 20.28 23.02
C ALA A 110 16.22 20.35 23.12
N ASN A 111 15.63 21.45 22.63
CA ASN A 111 14.19 21.63 22.63
C ASN A 111 13.52 20.74 21.57
N PRO A 112 12.65 19.76 21.94
CA PRO A 112 12.03 18.83 21.00
C PRO A 112 11.21 19.51 19.90
N MET A 113 10.56 20.63 20.21
CA MET A 113 9.73 21.36 19.25
C MET A 113 10.58 22.11 18.20
N SER A 114 11.77 22.59 18.59
CA SER A 114 12.73 23.19 17.67
C SER A 114 13.39 22.12 16.80
N LEU A 115 13.76 20.98 17.39
CA LEU A 115 14.24 19.81 16.63
C LEU A 115 13.22 19.38 15.56
N LYS A 116 11.93 19.30 15.93
CA LYS A 116 10.85 18.97 15.00
C LYS A 116 10.83 19.91 13.79
N ARG A 117 10.85 21.25 14.01
CA ARG A 117 10.87 22.22 12.90
C ARG A 117 12.09 22.04 12.00
N GLY A 118 13.25 21.80 12.60
CA GLY A 118 14.48 21.53 11.86
C GLY A 118 14.41 20.24 11.03
N ILE A 119 13.81 19.17 11.58
CA ILE A 119 13.57 17.92 10.86
C ILE A 119 12.64 18.17 9.66
N GLU A 120 11.54 18.88 9.86
CA GLU A 120 10.58 19.21 8.79
C GLU A 120 11.26 19.95 7.65
N LEU A 121 12.06 20.99 7.93
CA LEU A 121 12.82 21.73 6.91
C LEU A 121 13.89 20.87 6.22
N GLY A 122 14.60 20.03 6.97
CA GLY A 122 15.58 19.09 6.42
C GLY A 122 14.94 18.13 5.41
N VAL A 123 13.74 17.63 5.71
CA VAL A 123 12.96 16.75 4.82
C VAL A 123 12.46 17.49 3.58
N GLU A 124 11.92 18.70 3.73
CA GLU A 124 11.51 19.52 2.58
C GLU A 124 12.68 19.75 1.63
N THR A 125 13.85 20.07 2.16
CA THR A 125 15.08 20.26 1.38
C THR A 125 15.49 18.98 0.66
N ALA A 126 15.45 17.83 1.34
CA ALA A 126 15.78 16.54 0.74
C ALA A 126 14.79 16.16 -0.38
N VAL A 127 13.50 16.38 -0.17
CA VAL A 127 12.45 16.11 -1.17
C VAL A 127 12.63 16.99 -2.41
N ALA A 128 12.98 18.27 -2.24
CA ALA A 128 13.28 19.15 -3.36
C ALA A 128 14.47 18.61 -4.19
N ARG A 129 15.53 18.15 -3.52
CA ARG A 129 16.69 17.56 -4.20
C ARG A 129 16.39 16.23 -4.88
N LEU A 130 15.56 15.37 -4.29
CA LEU A 130 15.11 14.13 -4.92
C LEU A 130 14.35 14.42 -6.24
N LYS A 131 13.47 15.42 -6.23
CA LYS A 131 12.75 15.86 -7.45
C LYS A 131 13.70 16.40 -8.54
N GLU A 132 14.72 17.16 -8.16
CA GLU A 132 15.72 17.69 -9.11
C GLU A 132 16.56 16.60 -9.79
N VAL A 133 16.85 15.50 -9.09
CA VAL A 133 17.67 14.41 -9.64
C VAL A 133 16.84 13.30 -10.27
N SER A 134 15.52 13.34 -10.10
CA SER A 134 14.60 12.37 -10.67
C SER A 134 14.60 12.46 -12.20
N LYS A 135 14.50 11.30 -12.85
CA LYS A 135 14.38 11.16 -14.30
C LYS A 135 13.07 10.46 -14.63
N GLU A 136 12.35 11.00 -15.60
CA GLU A 136 11.16 10.33 -16.13
C GLU A 136 11.52 8.99 -16.77
N ILE A 137 10.57 8.06 -16.75
CA ILE A 137 10.69 6.76 -17.42
C ILE A 137 10.14 6.89 -18.83
N ASP A 138 11.01 6.71 -19.83
CA ASP A 138 10.69 6.87 -21.23
C ASP A 138 10.64 5.57 -22.01
N SER A 139 11.18 4.46 -21.46
CA SER A 139 11.33 3.20 -22.18
C SER A 139 10.81 1.99 -21.39
N LYS A 140 10.38 0.96 -22.13
CA LYS A 140 9.99 -0.35 -21.61
C LYS A 140 11.12 -1.01 -20.82
N ASP A 141 12.37 -0.82 -21.24
CA ASP A 141 13.54 -1.39 -20.57
C ASP A 141 13.74 -0.79 -19.17
N GLN A 142 13.50 0.52 -19.01
CA GLN A 142 13.57 1.16 -17.70
C GLN A 142 12.44 0.68 -16.79
N ILE A 143 11.24 0.48 -17.32
CA ILE A 143 10.12 -0.12 -16.58
C ILE A 143 10.52 -1.52 -16.08
N ALA A 144 11.09 -2.36 -16.97
CA ALA A 144 11.56 -3.69 -16.62
C ALA A 144 12.66 -3.65 -15.54
N GLN A 145 13.59 -2.69 -15.61
CA GLN A 145 14.64 -2.52 -14.60
C GLN A 145 14.08 -2.18 -13.22
N VAL A 146 13.14 -1.23 -13.14
CA VAL A 146 12.47 -0.88 -11.86
C VAL A 146 11.77 -2.11 -11.27
N ALA A 147 10.97 -2.80 -12.07
CA ALA A 147 10.23 -3.97 -11.65
C ALA A 147 11.16 -5.13 -11.25
N SER A 148 12.27 -5.34 -11.97
CA SER A 148 13.27 -6.36 -11.64
C SER A 148 13.98 -6.09 -10.32
N ILE A 149 14.28 -4.82 -10.02
CA ILE A 149 14.91 -4.45 -8.74
C ILE A 149 13.94 -4.67 -7.59
N SER A 150 12.70 -4.19 -7.73
CA SER A 150 11.70 -4.34 -6.67
C SER A 150 11.35 -5.80 -6.41
N SER A 151 11.22 -6.61 -7.48
CA SER A 151 10.96 -8.06 -7.36
C SER A 151 12.19 -8.91 -7.07
N ALA A 152 13.40 -8.37 -7.21
CA ALA A 152 14.66 -9.12 -7.24
C ALA A 152 14.66 -10.29 -8.26
N ASP A 153 13.95 -10.13 -9.40
CA ASP A 153 13.75 -11.16 -10.42
C ASP A 153 13.54 -10.51 -11.80
N GLU A 154 14.40 -10.86 -12.77
CA GLU A 154 14.36 -10.29 -14.12
C GLU A 154 13.16 -10.79 -14.93
N GLU A 155 12.68 -12.02 -14.70
CA GLU A 155 11.52 -12.60 -15.37
C GLU A 155 10.24 -11.85 -14.94
N ILE A 156 10.10 -11.62 -13.65
CA ILE A 156 8.99 -10.81 -13.09
C ILE A 156 9.04 -9.39 -13.67
N GLY A 157 10.23 -8.77 -13.68
CA GLY A 157 10.41 -7.43 -14.22
C GLY A 157 10.00 -7.30 -15.68
N SER A 158 10.41 -8.25 -16.50
CA SER A 158 10.06 -8.30 -17.94
C SER A 158 8.56 -8.47 -18.15
N MET A 159 7.91 -9.33 -17.36
CA MET A 159 6.47 -9.58 -17.42
C MET A 159 5.65 -8.36 -17.03
N ILE A 160 6.04 -7.64 -15.96
CA ILE A 160 5.38 -6.40 -15.54
C ILE A 160 5.52 -5.32 -16.62
N ALA A 161 6.71 -5.19 -17.23
CA ALA A 161 6.92 -4.23 -18.31
C ALA A 161 6.07 -4.56 -19.55
N GLU A 162 5.91 -5.84 -19.88
CA GLU A 162 5.01 -6.27 -20.95
C GLU A 162 3.55 -6.01 -20.61
N ALA A 163 3.14 -6.25 -19.37
CA ALA A 163 1.80 -5.95 -18.91
C ALA A 163 1.47 -4.46 -19.06
N ILE A 164 2.37 -3.58 -18.60
CA ILE A 164 2.21 -2.11 -18.70
C ILE A 164 2.18 -1.66 -20.17
N ASP A 165 3.00 -2.26 -21.03
CA ASP A 165 3.01 -1.97 -22.48
C ASP A 165 1.67 -2.29 -23.14
N LYS A 166 1.00 -3.37 -22.70
CA LYS A 166 -0.30 -3.80 -23.24
C LYS A 166 -1.49 -3.03 -22.71
N VAL A 167 -1.54 -2.77 -21.38
CA VAL A 167 -2.68 -2.07 -20.76
C VAL A 167 -2.50 -0.56 -20.66
N GLY A 168 -1.29 -0.06 -20.93
CA GLY A 168 -0.92 1.35 -20.79
C GLY A 168 -0.49 1.73 -19.37
N LYS A 169 0.03 2.95 -19.22
CA LYS A 169 0.59 3.46 -17.93
C LYS A 169 -0.46 3.51 -16.81
N ASP A 170 -1.71 3.81 -17.15
CA ASP A 170 -2.85 3.88 -16.24
C ASP A 170 -3.62 2.56 -16.13
N GLY A 171 -3.16 1.53 -16.85
CA GLY A 171 -3.79 0.23 -16.92
C GLY A 171 -3.78 -0.53 -15.60
N VAL A 172 -4.68 -1.49 -15.49
CA VAL A 172 -4.81 -2.32 -14.29
C VAL A 172 -4.00 -3.60 -14.46
N ILE A 173 -3.17 -3.92 -13.46
CA ILE A 173 -2.47 -5.18 -13.35
C ILE A 173 -2.90 -5.83 -12.05
N THR A 174 -3.35 -7.07 -12.11
CA THR A 174 -3.71 -7.90 -10.95
C THR A 174 -2.86 -9.15 -10.92
N VAL A 175 -2.62 -9.67 -9.72
CA VAL A 175 -1.85 -10.91 -9.52
C VAL A 175 -2.77 -11.98 -8.96
N GLU A 176 -2.79 -13.14 -9.59
CA GLU A 176 -3.64 -14.27 -9.19
C GLU A 176 -2.81 -15.53 -8.98
N GLU A 177 -3.28 -16.36 -8.05
CA GLU A 177 -2.69 -17.67 -7.81
C GLU A 177 -3.09 -18.66 -8.91
N SER A 178 -2.13 -19.46 -9.38
CA SER A 178 -2.35 -20.52 -10.37
C SER A 178 -2.01 -21.89 -9.81
N GLN A 179 -2.68 -22.91 -10.33
CA GLN A 179 -2.36 -24.31 -10.04
C GLN A 179 -1.23 -24.85 -10.93
N THR A 180 -0.82 -24.08 -11.96
CA THR A 180 0.30 -24.42 -12.86
C THR A 180 1.61 -23.90 -12.31
N PHE A 181 2.73 -24.51 -12.69
CA PHE A 181 4.06 -23.97 -12.38
C PHE A 181 4.42 -22.83 -13.32
N GLY A 182 5.14 -21.85 -12.79
CA GLY A 182 5.60 -20.70 -13.55
C GLY A 182 4.68 -19.50 -13.48
N MET A 183 4.88 -18.57 -14.41
CA MET A 183 4.09 -17.34 -14.50
C MET A 183 3.51 -17.21 -15.91
N GLU A 184 2.28 -16.77 -15.99
CA GLU A 184 1.58 -16.49 -17.24
C GLU A 184 0.87 -15.15 -17.14
N MET A 185 0.78 -14.42 -18.25
CA MET A 185 0.03 -13.18 -18.33
C MET A 185 -1.14 -13.32 -19.29
N GLU A 186 -2.31 -12.95 -18.82
CA GLU A 186 -3.54 -12.92 -19.59
C GLU A 186 -4.10 -11.50 -19.62
N LEU A 187 -4.59 -11.09 -20.78
CA LEU A 187 -5.33 -9.82 -20.91
C LEU A 187 -6.81 -10.12 -20.90
N VAL A 188 -7.52 -9.50 -19.98
CA VAL A 188 -8.96 -9.66 -19.84
C VAL A 188 -9.64 -8.30 -19.85
N GLU A 189 -10.93 -8.28 -20.19
CA GLU A 189 -11.73 -7.08 -20.07
C GLU A 189 -11.99 -6.75 -18.59
N GLY A 190 -11.93 -5.47 -18.26
CA GLY A 190 -12.10 -5.05 -16.89
C GLY A 190 -11.95 -3.53 -16.72
N MET A 191 -12.23 -3.06 -15.53
CA MET A 191 -12.18 -1.63 -15.21
C MET A 191 -11.78 -1.41 -13.76
N ARG A 192 -11.03 -0.33 -13.51
CA ARG A 192 -10.77 0.21 -12.18
C ARG A 192 -11.37 1.60 -12.02
N PHE A 193 -11.92 1.89 -10.84
CA PHE A 193 -12.36 3.22 -10.47
C PHE A 193 -12.06 3.56 -9.02
N ASP A 194 -11.90 4.86 -8.74
CA ASP A 194 -11.38 5.42 -7.49
C ASP A 194 -12.50 5.55 -6.43
N LYS A 195 -13.08 4.42 -6.02
CA LYS A 195 -14.01 4.30 -4.90
C LYS A 195 -13.82 2.95 -4.24
N GLY A 196 -13.50 2.98 -2.96
CA GLY A 196 -13.35 1.78 -2.14
C GLY A 196 -14.62 1.40 -1.37
N TYR A 197 -14.50 0.41 -0.50
CA TYR A 197 -15.62 -0.07 0.30
C TYR A 197 -16.13 1.01 1.26
N ILE A 198 -17.46 1.07 1.43
CA ILE A 198 -18.11 2.03 2.34
C ILE A 198 -17.81 1.70 3.80
N SER A 199 -17.55 0.44 4.12
CA SER A 199 -17.27 0.00 5.48
C SER A 199 -16.12 -1.01 5.52
N PRO A 200 -15.15 -0.86 6.45
CA PRO A 200 -14.06 -1.83 6.66
C PRO A 200 -14.54 -3.24 7.01
N TYR A 201 -15.76 -3.36 7.52
CA TYR A 201 -16.36 -4.67 7.82
C TYR A 201 -16.64 -5.54 6.59
N PHE A 202 -16.59 -4.98 5.38
CA PHE A 202 -16.67 -5.75 4.14
C PHE A 202 -15.38 -6.49 3.78
N VAL A 203 -14.26 -6.16 4.39
CA VAL A 203 -12.96 -6.80 4.14
C VAL A 203 -13.06 -8.32 4.31
N THR A 204 -12.54 -9.05 3.33
CA THR A 204 -12.44 -10.52 3.33
C THR A 204 -11.03 -11.01 3.55
N ASP A 205 -10.04 -10.20 3.18
CA ASP A 205 -8.62 -10.41 3.41
C ASP A 205 -8.09 -9.33 4.37
N PRO A 206 -7.97 -9.62 5.67
CA PRO A 206 -7.52 -8.65 6.66
C PRO A 206 -6.05 -8.25 6.51
N ASP A 207 -5.22 -9.13 5.97
CA ASP A 207 -3.78 -8.88 5.81
C ASP A 207 -3.55 -7.76 4.78
N ARG A 208 -4.37 -7.74 3.72
CA ARG A 208 -4.34 -6.76 2.65
C ARG A 208 -5.38 -5.64 2.77
N MET A 209 -6.29 -5.75 3.74
CA MET A 209 -7.43 -4.85 3.87
C MET A 209 -8.29 -4.76 2.60
N GLU A 210 -8.49 -5.88 1.93
CA GLU A 210 -9.26 -6.01 0.69
C GLU A 210 -10.54 -6.81 0.87
N ALA A 211 -11.59 -6.44 0.12
CA ALA A 211 -12.77 -7.26 -0.07
C ALA A 211 -12.70 -7.91 -1.46
N VAL A 212 -12.45 -9.21 -1.49
CA VAL A 212 -12.36 -10.02 -2.70
C VAL A 212 -13.65 -10.81 -2.87
N LEU A 213 -14.29 -10.65 -4.03
CA LEU A 213 -15.52 -11.36 -4.41
C LEU A 213 -15.25 -12.18 -5.68
N GLU A 214 -15.41 -13.49 -5.58
CA GLU A 214 -15.30 -14.40 -6.73
C GLU A 214 -16.68 -14.67 -7.33
N ASP A 215 -16.79 -14.52 -8.65
CA ASP A 215 -18.02 -14.70 -9.44
C ASP A 215 -19.25 -13.96 -8.86
N PRO A 216 -19.11 -12.64 -8.50
CA PRO A 216 -20.17 -11.87 -7.89
C PRO A 216 -21.27 -11.49 -8.87
N TYR A 217 -22.47 -11.28 -8.33
CA TYR A 217 -23.45 -10.39 -8.94
C TYR A 217 -23.08 -8.94 -8.65
N ILE A 218 -23.40 -8.04 -9.58
CA ILE A 218 -23.11 -6.61 -9.47
C ILE A 218 -24.41 -5.84 -9.64
N LEU A 219 -24.85 -5.18 -8.57
CA LEU A 219 -26.04 -4.33 -8.55
C LEU A 219 -25.62 -2.87 -8.73
N LEU A 220 -26.10 -2.23 -9.77
CA LEU A 220 -25.80 -0.83 -10.12
C LEU A 220 -27.04 0.04 -9.89
N VAL A 221 -26.95 1.00 -8.97
CA VAL A 221 -28.08 1.86 -8.57
C VAL A 221 -27.70 3.34 -8.71
N GLY A 222 -28.51 4.09 -9.45
CA GLY A 222 -28.27 5.53 -9.69
C GLY A 222 -28.57 6.44 -8.50
N SER A 223 -29.27 5.94 -7.49
CA SER A 223 -29.69 6.67 -6.29
C SER A 223 -29.07 6.11 -5.02
N LYS A 224 -29.32 6.78 -3.89
CA LYS A 224 -28.95 6.30 -2.56
C LYS A 224 -29.83 5.14 -2.10
N ILE A 225 -29.21 4.21 -1.35
CA ILE A 225 -29.91 3.09 -0.72
C ILE A 225 -29.83 3.27 0.80
N SER A 226 -30.93 3.61 1.45
CA SER A 226 -31.02 3.84 2.90
C SER A 226 -31.89 2.80 3.61
N ALA A 227 -33.00 2.38 2.96
CA ALA A 227 -33.96 1.46 3.52
C ALA A 227 -33.67 0.01 3.07
N VAL A 228 -33.57 -0.90 4.02
CA VAL A 228 -33.35 -2.33 3.72
C VAL A 228 -34.50 -2.94 2.96
N ARG A 229 -35.73 -2.47 3.21
CA ARG A 229 -36.94 -2.99 2.59
C ARG A 229 -36.90 -2.96 1.07
N ASP A 230 -36.34 -1.90 0.50
CA ASP A 230 -36.29 -1.72 -0.96
C ASP A 230 -35.27 -2.68 -1.61
N MET A 231 -34.28 -3.10 -0.87
CA MET A 231 -33.19 -3.98 -1.31
C MET A 231 -33.48 -5.48 -1.00
N LEU A 232 -34.37 -5.76 -0.05
CA LEU A 232 -34.62 -7.11 0.44
C LEU A 232 -34.96 -8.12 -0.67
N PRO A 233 -35.83 -7.80 -1.67
CA PRO A 233 -36.16 -8.76 -2.72
C PRO A 233 -34.99 -9.19 -3.59
N VAL A 234 -34.06 -8.28 -3.87
CA VAL A 234 -32.83 -8.61 -4.64
C VAL A 234 -31.84 -9.40 -3.80
N LEU A 235 -31.70 -9.06 -2.50
CA LEU A 235 -30.82 -9.81 -1.58
C LEU A 235 -31.28 -11.26 -1.47
N GLU A 236 -32.56 -11.52 -1.27
CA GLU A 236 -33.13 -12.87 -1.18
C GLU A 236 -32.85 -13.70 -2.44
N LYS A 237 -33.02 -13.11 -3.62
CA LYS A 237 -32.76 -13.78 -4.91
C LYS A 237 -31.28 -14.14 -5.04
N VAL A 238 -30.36 -13.20 -4.71
CA VAL A 238 -28.92 -13.46 -4.79
C VAL A 238 -28.50 -14.49 -3.75
N MET A 239 -29.00 -14.42 -2.51
CA MET A 239 -28.71 -15.40 -1.47
C MET A 239 -29.06 -16.83 -1.88
N GLN A 240 -30.17 -17.04 -2.60
CA GLN A 240 -30.57 -18.35 -3.11
C GLN A 240 -29.54 -18.95 -4.08
N THR A 241 -28.76 -18.11 -4.76
CA THR A 241 -27.70 -18.58 -5.69
C THR A 241 -26.41 -18.99 -4.98
N GLY A 242 -26.22 -18.60 -3.72
CA GLY A 242 -24.98 -18.79 -2.97
C GLY A 242 -23.81 -17.88 -3.41
N LYS A 243 -23.99 -17.01 -4.39
CA LYS A 243 -22.96 -16.10 -4.91
C LYS A 243 -22.88 -14.81 -4.11
N PRO A 244 -21.70 -14.16 -4.06
CA PRO A 244 -21.57 -12.85 -3.44
C PRO A 244 -22.22 -11.74 -4.26
N LEU A 245 -22.49 -10.61 -3.60
CA LEU A 245 -23.07 -9.42 -4.22
C LEU A 245 -22.16 -8.21 -4.02
N MET A 246 -21.82 -7.54 -5.11
CA MET A 246 -21.28 -6.19 -5.11
C MET A 246 -22.40 -5.19 -5.37
N ILE A 247 -22.45 -4.12 -4.59
CA ILE A 247 -23.42 -3.03 -4.75
C ILE A 247 -22.64 -1.76 -5.07
N VAL A 248 -22.96 -1.13 -6.19
CA VAL A 248 -22.46 0.19 -6.58
C VAL A 248 -23.64 1.14 -6.62
N ALA A 249 -23.69 2.09 -5.71
CA ALA A 249 -24.78 3.05 -5.60
C ALA A 249 -24.24 4.46 -5.35
N GLU A 250 -25.10 5.48 -5.51
CA GLU A 250 -24.70 6.83 -5.11
C GLU A 250 -24.17 6.87 -3.67
N ASP A 251 -24.87 6.20 -2.76
CA ASP A 251 -24.43 5.89 -1.40
C ASP A 251 -25.22 4.70 -0.84
N VAL A 252 -24.67 4.00 0.13
CA VAL A 252 -25.39 2.99 0.91
C VAL A 252 -25.23 3.34 2.38
N GLU A 253 -26.33 3.70 3.03
CA GLU A 253 -26.31 4.25 4.38
C GLU A 253 -27.42 3.68 5.26
N GLY A 254 -27.42 4.07 6.54
CA GLY A 254 -28.51 3.75 7.48
C GLY A 254 -28.74 2.26 7.69
N GLU A 255 -30.02 1.87 7.64
CA GLU A 255 -30.47 0.49 7.89
C GLU A 255 -29.94 -0.49 6.83
N ALA A 256 -29.87 -0.05 5.57
CA ALA A 256 -29.35 -0.87 4.47
C ALA A 256 -27.90 -1.28 4.70
N LEU A 257 -27.01 -0.31 5.03
CA LEU A 257 -25.62 -0.59 5.32
C LEU A 257 -25.46 -1.50 6.54
N ALA A 258 -26.17 -1.19 7.63
CA ALA A 258 -26.11 -1.98 8.86
C ALA A 258 -26.51 -3.44 8.61
N THR A 259 -27.55 -3.68 7.81
CA THR A 259 -28.01 -5.03 7.48
C THR A 259 -26.97 -5.80 6.66
N LEU A 260 -26.35 -5.18 5.66
CA LEU A 260 -25.28 -5.83 4.86
C LEU A 260 -24.10 -6.21 5.74
N VAL A 261 -23.64 -5.29 6.59
CA VAL A 261 -22.50 -5.50 7.51
C VAL A 261 -22.80 -6.64 8.48
N VAL A 262 -23.98 -6.65 9.12
CA VAL A 262 -24.34 -7.70 10.08
C VAL A 262 -24.41 -9.07 9.41
N ASN A 263 -25.00 -9.18 8.23
CA ASN A 263 -25.07 -10.45 7.50
C ASN A 263 -23.67 -10.93 7.04
N LYS A 264 -22.80 -10.02 6.63
CA LYS A 264 -21.39 -10.36 6.31
C LYS A 264 -20.64 -10.87 7.54
N ILE A 265 -20.73 -10.19 8.69
CA ILE A 265 -20.08 -10.61 9.94
C ILE A 265 -20.57 -11.98 10.39
N ARG A 266 -21.88 -12.26 10.24
CA ARG A 266 -22.48 -13.56 10.56
C ARG A 266 -22.13 -14.67 9.56
N GLY A 267 -21.50 -14.33 8.44
CA GLY A 267 -21.21 -15.27 7.36
C GLY A 267 -22.43 -15.78 6.59
N THR A 268 -23.61 -15.15 6.79
CA THR A 268 -24.86 -15.55 6.13
C THR A 268 -24.95 -15.06 4.70
N PHE A 269 -24.33 -13.91 4.41
CA PHE A 269 -24.31 -13.34 3.06
C PHE A 269 -23.02 -12.56 2.80
N ARG A 270 -22.34 -12.92 1.73
CA ARG A 270 -21.12 -12.22 1.29
C ARG A 270 -21.50 -11.07 0.39
N SER A 271 -21.28 -9.84 0.86
CA SER A 271 -21.56 -8.63 0.08
C SER A 271 -20.51 -7.55 0.35
N THR A 272 -20.36 -6.64 -0.60
CA THR A 272 -19.56 -5.41 -0.47
C THR A 272 -20.33 -4.28 -1.13
N ALA A 273 -20.30 -3.10 -0.52
CA ALA A 273 -20.91 -1.89 -1.05
C ALA A 273 -19.86 -0.81 -1.27
N VAL A 274 -19.93 -0.15 -2.41
CA VAL A 274 -19.04 0.94 -2.82
C VAL A 274 -19.88 2.11 -3.33
N LYS A 275 -19.32 3.33 -3.21
CA LYS A 275 -19.94 4.51 -3.83
C LYS A 275 -19.66 4.53 -5.32
N ALA A 276 -20.65 4.96 -6.09
CA ALA A 276 -20.48 5.15 -7.51
C ALA A 276 -19.45 6.24 -7.82
N PRO A 277 -18.58 6.04 -8.82
CA PRO A 277 -17.59 7.04 -9.22
C PRO A 277 -18.25 8.24 -9.90
N GLY A 278 -17.65 9.43 -9.75
CA GLY A 278 -18.14 10.67 -10.34
C GLY A 278 -19.31 11.31 -9.60
N PHE A 279 -19.84 12.41 -10.18
CA PHE A 279 -20.95 13.20 -9.64
C PHE A 279 -21.91 13.59 -10.78
N GLY A 280 -23.22 13.75 -10.44
CA GLY A 280 -24.24 14.19 -11.41
C GLY A 280 -24.31 13.29 -12.65
N GLU A 281 -24.42 13.88 -13.83
CA GLU A 281 -24.51 13.14 -15.11
C GLU A 281 -23.29 12.26 -15.39
N ARG A 282 -22.09 12.65 -14.92
CA ARG A 282 -20.89 11.81 -15.05
C ARG A 282 -21.00 10.53 -14.27
N ARG A 283 -21.60 10.56 -13.08
CA ARG A 283 -21.86 9.35 -12.28
C ARG A 283 -22.72 8.38 -13.05
N LYS A 284 -23.82 8.86 -13.68
CA LYS A 284 -24.70 8.03 -14.51
C LYS A 284 -23.94 7.42 -15.68
N ALA A 285 -23.13 8.23 -16.37
CA ALA A 285 -22.34 7.76 -17.51
C ALA A 285 -21.33 6.68 -17.09
N MET A 286 -20.65 6.84 -15.95
CA MET A 286 -19.71 5.84 -15.43
C MET A 286 -20.42 4.57 -14.95
N LEU A 287 -21.58 4.69 -14.29
CA LEU A 287 -22.41 3.53 -13.92
C LEU A 287 -22.89 2.77 -15.16
N GLN A 288 -23.18 3.48 -16.26
CA GLN A 288 -23.55 2.85 -17.52
C GLN A 288 -22.38 2.16 -18.20
N ASP A 289 -21.17 2.73 -18.12
CA ASP A 289 -19.95 2.07 -18.58
C ASP A 289 -19.70 0.75 -17.81
N ILE A 290 -19.89 0.76 -16.48
CA ILE A 290 -19.81 -0.45 -15.65
C ILE A 290 -20.92 -1.45 -16.01
N ALA A 291 -22.15 -0.98 -16.27
CA ALA A 291 -23.26 -1.84 -16.66
C ALA A 291 -22.95 -2.60 -17.97
N ILE A 292 -22.46 -1.89 -18.97
CA ILE A 292 -22.06 -2.47 -20.27
C ILE A 292 -20.92 -3.46 -20.08
N LEU A 293 -19.89 -3.11 -19.31
CA LEU A 293 -18.75 -3.98 -19.03
C LEU A 293 -19.17 -5.29 -18.34
N THR A 294 -20.15 -5.22 -17.45
CA THR A 294 -20.56 -6.37 -16.62
C THR A 294 -21.77 -7.11 -17.14
N GLY A 295 -22.38 -6.64 -18.26
CA GLY A 295 -23.59 -7.20 -18.83
C GLY A 295 -24.83 -6.97 -17.96
N GLY A 296 -24.80 -5.99 -17.07
CA GLY A 296 -25.93 -5.62 -16.21
C GLY A 296 -26.68 -4.39 -16.71
N GLN A 297 -27.63 -3.93 -15.90
CA GLN A 297 -28.40 -2.74 -16.17
C GLN A 297 -28.35 -1.75 -15.00
N LEU A 298 -28.24 -0.46 -15.32
CA LEU A 298 -28.33 0.60 -14.33
C LEU A 298 -29.78 0.77 -13.86
N ILE A 299 -29.97 0.61 -12.55
CA ILE A 299 -31.28 0.76 -11.92
C ILE A 299 -31.48 2.23 -11.55
N THR A 300 -32.40 2.90 -12.28
CA THR A 300 -32.80 4.29 -12.01
C THR A 300 -34.28 4.46 -12.22
N GLU A 301 -34.90 5.39 -11.50
CA GLU A 301 -36.31 5.75 -11.67
C GLU A 301 -36.56 6.40 -13.03
N GLU A 302 -35.56 7.02 -13.65
CA GLU A 302 -35.65 7.66 -14.97
C GLU A 302 -35.98 6.66 -16.09
N VAL A 303 -35.46 5.42 -15.96
CA VAL A 303 -35.82 4.33 -16.90
C VAL A 303 -36.96 3.46 -16.39
N GLY A 304 -37.64 3.87 -15.31
CA GLY A 304 -38.78 3.18 -14.74
C GLY A 304 -38.43 1.92 -13.92
N LEU A 305 -37.12 1.71 -13.62
CA LEU A 305 -36.67 0.57 -12.83
C LEU A 305 -36.62 0.95 -11.35
N LYS A 306 -37.32 0.17 -10.53
CA LYS A 306 -37.25 0.29 -9.06
C LYS A 306 -36.46 -0.86 -8.45
N LEU A 307 -35.74 -0.57 -7.40
CA LEU A 307 -34.90 -1.55 -6.71
C LEU A 307 -35.69 -2.78 -6.22
N GLU A 308 -36.93 -2.58 -5.79
CA GLU A 308 -37.84 -3.63 -5.34
C GLU A 308 -38.16 -4.69 -6.41
N ASN A 309 -38.08 -4.31 -7.69
CA ASN A 309 -38.45 -5.15 -8.83
C ASN A 309 -37.28 -5.73 -9.60
N VAL A 310 -36.06 -5.57 -9.08
CA VAL A 310 -34.83 -6.07 -9.74
C VAL A 310 -34.86 -7.60 -9.81
N ALA A 311 -34.67 -8.14 -11.01
CA ALA A 311 -34.45 -9.56 -11.26
C ALA A 311 -32.94 -9.86 -11.46
N LEU A 312 -32.55 -11.14 -11.36
CA LEU A 312 -31.14 -11.54 -11.44
C LEU A 312 -30.51 -11.26 -12.81
N ASP A 313 -31.30 -11.26 -13.87
CA ASP A 313 -30.90 -10.95 -15.26
C ASP A 313 -30.54 -9.47 -15.49
N LEU A 314 -30.98 -8.59 -14.59
CA LEU A 314 -30.59 -7.17 -14.61
C LEU A 314 -29.27 -6.90 -13.87
N LEU A 315 -28.77 -7.88 -13.11
CA LEU A 315 -27.53 -7.75 -12.38
C LEU A 315 -26.35 -8.02 -13.30
N GLY A 316 -25.34 -7.15 -13.21
CA GLY A 316 -24.06 -7.40 -13.84
C GLY A 316 -23.31 -8.58 -13.21
N ARG A 317 -22.32 -9.08 -13.91
CA ARG A 317 -21.45 -10.16 -13.44
C ARG A 317 -20.00 -9.91 -13.81
N ALA A 318 -19.11 -10.46 -13.02
CA ALA A 318 -17.68 -10.49 -13.33
C ALA A 318 -17.09 -11.78 -12.77
N ARG A 319 -15.92 -12.20 -13.29
CA ARG A 319 -15.20 -13.33 -12.70
C ARG A 319 -14.70 -12.98 -11.29
N LYS A 320 -14.20 -11.76 -11.10
CA LYS A 320 -13.66 -11.32 -9.82
C LYS A 320 -13.84 -9.82 -9.62
N VAL A 321 -14.06 -9.42 -8.38
CA VAL A 321 -14.02 -8.02 -7.97
C VAL A 321 -13.12 -7.88 -6.75
N VAL A 322 -12.20 -6.91 -6.79
CA VAL A 322 -11.32 -6.56 -5.69
C VAL A 322 -11.62 -5.13 -5.27
N VAL A 323 -11.92 -4.94 -4.00
CA VAL A 323 -12.23 -3.62 -3.42
C VAL A 323 -11.28 -3.33 -2.28
N THR A 324 -10.48 -2.28 -2.44
CA THR A 324 -9.62 -1.73 -1.39
C THR A 324 -10.34 -0.60 -0.65
N LYS A 325 -9.64 0.09 0.23
CA LYS A 325 -10.18 1.28 0.92
C LYS A 325 -10.54 2.41 -0.07
N ASP A 326 -9.79 2.56 -1.13
CA ASP A 326 -9.85 3.72 -2.03
C ASP A 326 -10.26 3.37 -3.46
N GLU A 327 -10.16 2.12 -3.89
CA GLU A 327 -10.35 1.68 -5.26
C GLU A 327 -11.20 0.42 -5.38
N THR A 328 -11.83 0.25 -6.54
CA THR A 328 -12.53 -0.98 -6.95
C THR A 328 -12.04 -1.41 -8.31
N THR A 329 -11.63 -2.66 -8.43
CA THR A 329 -11.22 -3.31 -9.69
C THR A 329 -12.19 -4.42 -10.05
N ILE A 330 -12.79 -4.35 -11.24
CA ILE A 330 -13.62 -5.39 -11.85
C ILE A 330 -12.75 -6.12 -12.86
N VAL A 331 -12.59 -7.42 -12.69
CA VAL A 331 -11.78 -8.28 -13.56
C VAL A 331 -12.69 -9.22 -14.33
N GLU A 332 -12.57 -9.22 -15.65
CA GLU A 332 -13.34 -10.07 -16.56
C GLU A 332 -14.85 -9.91 -16.34
N GLY A 333 -15.37 -8.74 -16.78
CA GLY A 333 -16.81 -8.47 -16.81
C GLY A 333 -17.51 -9.35 -17.84
N ALA A 334 -18.75 -9.71 -17.56
CA ALA A 334 -19.55 -10.59 -18.42
C ALA A 334 -20.33 -9.83 -19.52
N GLY A 335 -19.94 -8.59 -19.83
CA GLY A 335 -20.52 -7.81 -20.92
C GLY A 335 -20.22 -8.38 -22.30
N ASP A 336 -21.03 -8.01 -23.27
CA ASP A 336 -20.79 -8.39 -24.67
C ASP A 336 -19.71 -7.50 -25.30
N ASP A 337 -18.73 -8.09 -25.93
CA ASP A 337 -17.61 -7.41 -26.62
C ASP A 337 -18.09 -6.36 -27.65
N ALA A 338 -19.18 -6.64 -28.35
CA ALA A 338 -19.72 -5.72 -29.34
C ALA A 338 -20.31 -4.47 -28.67
N ASP A 339 -20.97 -4.62 -27.53
CA ASP A 339 -21.53 -3.52 -26.76
C ASP A 339 -20.42 -2.66 -26.14
N ILE A 340 -19.36 -3.28 -25.60
CA ILE A 340 -18.19 -2.58 -25.07
C ILE A 340 -17.48 -1.78 -26.17
N LYS A 341 -17.23 -2.39 -27.34
CA LYS A 341 -16.65 -1.69 -28.50
C LYS A 341 -17.55 -0.56 -29.02
N GLY A 342 -18.86 -0.78 -29.02
CA GLY A 342 -19.86 0.24 -29.36
C GLY A 342 -19.77 1.45 -28.41
N ARG A 343 -19.67 1.18 -27.09
CA ARG A 343 -19.51 2.24 -26.08
C ARG A 343 -18.19 3.00 -26.20
N ILE A 344 -17.08 2.30 -26.45
CA ILE A 344 -15.78 2.91 -26.71
C ILE A 344 -15.87 3.86 -27.94
N SER A 345 -16.52 3.42 -29.03
CA SER A 345 -16.70 4.23 -30.22
C SER A 345 -17.57 5.47 -29.97
N GLN A 346 -18.62 5.34 -29.15
CA GLN A 346 -19.46 6.45 -28.72
C GLN A 346 -18.64 7.50 -27.96
N ILE A 347 -17.87 7.07 -26.95
CA ILE A 347 -17.03 7.98 -26.15
C ILE A 347 -16.00 8.70 -27.04
N LYS A 348 -15.37 8.00 -28.00
CA LYS A 348 -14.46 8.63 -28.98
C LYS A 348 -15.14 9.72 -29.77
N THR A 349 -16.36 9.48 -30.25
CA THR A 349 -17.15 10.48 -30.96
C THR A 349 -17.53 11.67 -30.06
N GLU A 350 -17.84 11.44 -28.79
CA GLU A 350 -18.07 12.52 -27.81
C GLU A 350 -16.82 13.37 -27.59
N ILE A 351 -15.63 12.76 -27.54
CA ILE A 351 -14.33 13.46 -27.42
C ILE A 351 -14.09 14.39 -28.64
N GLU A 352 -14.40 13.92 -29.85
CA GLU A 352 -14.22 14.70 -31.07
C GLU A 352 -15.21 15.87 -31.17
N ASN A 353 -16.39 15.74 -30.62
CA ASN A 353 -17.46 16.73 -30.71
C ASN A 353 -17.51 17.74 -29.55
N THR A 354 -16.74 17.55 -28.48
CA THR A 354 -16.76 18.46 -27.34
C THR A 354 -15.85 19.68 -27.57
N ASP A 355 -16.37 20.88 -27.32
CA ASP A 355 -15.62 22.14 -27.36
C ASP A 355 -14.95 22.47 -26.01
N SER A 356 -15.27 21.72 -24.94
CA SER A 356 -14.75 21.91 -23.59
C SER A 356 -13.49 21.07 -23.37
N ASP A 357 -12.36 21.69 -23.12
CA ASP A 357 -11.10 20.97 -22.81
C ASP A 357 -11.22 20.12 -21.55
N TYR A 358 -11.96 20.60 -20.55
CA TYR A 358 -12.23 19.87 -19.33
C TYR A 358 -13.08 18.61 -19.57
N ASP A 359 -14.16 18.73 -20.38
CA ASP A 359 -15.00 17.57 -20.70
C ASP A 359 -14.24 16.59 -21.58
N ARG A 360 -13.40 17.09 -22.50
CA ARG A 360 -12.51 16.25 -23.32
C ARG A 360 -11.57 15.42 -22.45
N GLU A 361 -10.92 16.04 -21.47
CA GLU A 361 -10.06 15.33 -20.51
C GLU A 361 -10.81 14.22 -19.75
N LYS A 362 -12.00 14.53 -19.24
CA LYS A 362 -12.83 13.55 -18.50
C LYS A 362 -13.39 12.43 -19.39
N LEU A 363 -13.67 12.70 -20.63
CA LEU A 363 -14.05 11.66 -21.60
C LEU A 363 -12.86 10.77 -21.95
N GLN A 364 -11.65 11.36 -22.07
CA GLN A 364 -10.41 10.58 -22.27
C GLN A 364 -10.10 9.67 -21.09
N GLU A 365 -10.27 10.14 -19.85
CA GLU A 365 -10.16 9.29 -18.64
C GLU A 365 -11.14 8.11 -18.68
N ARG A 366 -12.40 8.33 -19.04
CA ARG A 366 -13.40 7.27 -19.17
C ARG A 366 -13.03 6.27 -20.28
N LEU A 367 -12.58 6.79 -21.42
CA LEU A 367 -12.12 5.96 -22.53
C LEU A 367 -10.95 5.07 -22.12
N ALA A 368 -9.95 5.62 -21.44
CA ALA A 368 -8.80 4.87 -20.94
C ALA A 368 -9.22 3.76 -19.97
N LYS A 369 -10.13 4.05 -19.02
CA LYS A 369 -10.64 3.08 -18.06
C LYS A 369 -11.42 1.93 -18.72
N LEU A 370 -12.18 2.19 -19.78
CA LEU A 370 -12.99 1.17 -20.44
C LEU A 370 -12.19 0.37 -21.50
N SER A 371 -11.23 1.01 -22.19
CA SER A 371 -10.46 0.39 -23.26
C SER A 371 -9.16 -0.27 -22.84
N GLY A 372 -8.65 0.03 -21.63
CA GLY A 372 -7.36 -0.44 -21.16
C GLY A 372 -7.35 -1.92 -20.76
N GLY A 373 -8.49 -2.47 -20.37
CA GLY A 373 -8.58 -3.84 -19.86
C GLY A 373 -7.80 -4.04 -18.55
N VAL A 374 -7.59 -5.29 -18.19
CA VAL A 374 -6.82 -5.73 -17.02
C VAL A 374 -5.79 -6.77 -17.46
N ALA A 375 -4.52 -6.57 -17.11
CA ALA A 375 -3.51 -7.61 -17.22
C ALA A 375 -3.54 -8.46 -15.94
N VAL A 376 -3.80 -9.74 -16.07
CA VAL A 376 -3.81 -10.71 -14.97
C VAL A 376 -2.51 -11.51 -15.03
N ILE A 377 -1.64 -11.33 -14.04
CA ILE A 377 -0.42 -12.14 -13.89
C ILE A 377 -0.78 -13.33 -13.02
N LYS A 378 -0.80 -14.51 -13.61
CA LYS A 378 -1.04 -15.77 -12.92
C LYS A 378 0.28 -16.36 -12.44
N VAL A 379 0.37 -16.66 -11.15
CA VAL A 379 1.59 -17.12 -10.50
C VAL A 379 1.38 -18.49 -9.92
N GLY A 380 2.27 -19.42 -10.24
CA GLY A 380 2.30 -20.75 -9.66
C GLY A 380 3.63 -21.07 -8.97
N ALA A 381 3.57 -21.88 -7.93
CA ALA A 381 4.73 -22.33 -7.16
C ALA A 381 4.54 -23.75 -6.64
N ALA A 382 5.63 -24.37 -6.15
CA ALA A 382 5.61 -25.74 -5.65
C ALA A 382 4.92 -25.87 -4.29
N THR A 383 4.93 -24.79 -3.48
CA THR A 383 4.34 -24.76 -2.14
C THR A 383 3.50 -23.50 -1.95
N GLU A 384 2.50 -23.57 -1.06
CA GLU A 384 1.66 -22.42 -0.71
C GLU A 384 2.47 -21.26 -0.12
N VAL A 385 3.52 -21.56 0.64
CA VAL A 385 4.41 -20.55 1.23
C VAL A 385 5.17 -19.78 0.13
N GLU A 386 5.75 -20.51 -0.83
CA GLU A 386 6.44 -19.92 -1.97
C GLU A 386 5.49 -19.12 -2.87
N LEU A 387 4.28 -19.64 -3.07
CA LEU A 387 3.24 -18.99 -3.88
C LEU A 387 2.86 -17.62 -3.31
N LYS A 388 2.60 -17.55 -2.00
CA LYS A 388 2.27 -16.31 -1.32
C LYS A 388 3.42 -15.31 -1.36
N GLU A 389 4.65 -15.77 -1.13
CA GLU A 389 5.85 -14.91 -1.22
C GLU A 389 6.02 -14.31 -2.62
N LYS A 390 5.95 -15.15 -3.67
CA LYS A 390 6.06 -14.68 -5.06
C LYS A 390 4.96 -13.71 -5.43
N LYS A 391 3.72 -13.99 -5.02
CA LYS A 391 2.58 -13.11 -5.27
C LYS A 391 2.80 -11.73 -4.67
N HIS A 392 3.14 -11.63 -3.37
CA HIS A 392 3.40 -10.36 -2.70
C HIS A 392 4.52 -9.58 -3.39
N ARG A 393 5.62 -10.25 -3.71
CA ARG A 393 6.77 -9.64 -4.40
C ARG A 393 6.41 -9.08 -5.78
N ILE A 394 5.53 -9.74 -6.54
CA ILE A 394 5.04 -9.22 -7.83
C ILE A 394 4.12 -8.02 -7.61
N GLU A 395 3.24 -8.06 -6.61
CA GLU A 395 2.33 -6.96 -6.28
C GLU A 395 3.10 -5.70 -5.87
N ASP A 396 4.14 -5.85 -5.03
CA ASP A 396 5.03 -4.76 -4.65
C ASP A 396 5.77 -4.18 -5.86
N ALA A 397 6.27 -5.06 -6.75
CA ALA A 397 6.95 -4.63 -7.98
C ALA A 397 6.00 -3.89 -8.95
N VAL A 398 4.73 -4.29 -9.06
CA VAL A 398 3.71 -3.56 -9.82
C VAL A 398 3.47 -2.17 -9.22
N SER A 399 3.33 -2.08 -7.89
CA SER A 399 3.11 -0.81 -7.18
C SER A 399 4.31 0.13 -7.31
N THR A 400 5.52 -0.37 -7.11
CA THR A 400 6.77 0.37 -7.28
C THR A 400 6.93 0.88 -8.72
N THR A 401 6.58 0.05 -9.70
CA THR A 401 6.68 0.44 -11.11
C THR A 401 5.69 1.55 -11.46
N LYS A 402 4.46 1.50 -10.95
CA LYS A 402 3.48 2.59 -11.08
C LYS A 402 3.97 3.87 -10.41
N ALA A 403 4.51 3.77 -9.20
CA ALA A 403 5.10 4.90 -8.49
C ALA A 403 6.27 5.54 -9.27
N ALA A 404 7.07 4.72 -9.96
CA ALA A 404 8.15 5.19 -10.82
C ALA A 404 7.65 5.88 -12.10
N ILE A 405 6.55 5.40 -12.67
CA ILE A 405 5.91 6.06 -13.83
C ILE A 405 5.34 7.44 -13.43
N GLU A 406 4.82 7.58 -12.21
CA GLU A 406 4.22 8.82 -11.72
C GLU A 406 5.25 9.93 -11.42
N GLU A 407 6.34 9.62 -10.72
CA GLU A 407 7.31 10.63 -10.23
C GLU A 407 8.74 10.41 -10.78
N GLY A 408 8.93 9.45 -11.66
CA GLY A 408 10.25 9.12 -12.21
C GLY A 408 11.10 8.25 -11.28
N VAL A 409 12.36 8.12 -11.63
CA VAL A 409 13.35 7.29 -10.96
C VAL A 409 14.58 8.08 -10.52
N VAL A 410 15.19 7.64 -9.43
CA VAL A 410 16.42 8.18 -8.87
C VAL A 410 17.50 7.09 -8.79
N PRO A 411 18.79 7.44 -8.61
CA PRO A 411 19.83 6.45 -8.34
C PRO A 411 19.46 5.62 -7.09
N GLY A 412 19.43 4.31 -7.22
CA GLY A 412 18.99 3.40 -6.17
C GLY A 412 20.01 3.17 -5.06
N GLY A 413 19.73 2.16 -4.23
CA GLY A 413 20.63 1.74 -3.16
C GLY A 413 20.89 2.77 -2.08
N GLY A 414 19.97 3.72 -1.85
CA GLY A 414 20.12 4.81 -0.87
C GLY A 414 21.01 5.97 -1.35
N VAL A 415 21.55 5.90 -2.57
CA VAL A 415 22.46 6.95 -3.10
C VAL A 415 21.73 8.27 -3.31
N ALA A 416 20.49 8.27 -3.79
CA ALA A 416 19.71 9.49 -3.97
C ALA A 416 19.50 10.25 -2.66
N LEU A 417 19.19 9.55 -1.58
CA LEU A 417 19.08 10.12 -0.23
C LEU A 417 20.41 10.73 0.23
N LEU A 418 21.52 10.01 0.04
CA LEU A 418 22.85 10.50 0.38
C LEU A 418 23.22 11.77 -0.42
N ARG A 419 22.82 11.87 -1.69
CA ARG A 419 23.04 13.08 -2.52
C ARG A 419 22.23 14.30 -2.05
N ALA A 420 21.14 14.08 -1.32
CA ALA A 420 20.39 15.18 -0.71
C ALA A 420 21.06 15.75 0.55
N GLN A 421 21.97 15.01 1.18
CA GLN A 421 22.63 15.38 2.44
C GLN A 421 23.27 16.77 2.42
N GLN A 422 24.04 17.09 1.38
CA GLN A 422 24.73 18.39 1.33
C GLN A 422 23.72 19.54 1.31
N GLY A 423 22.63 19.43 0.56
CA GLY A 423 21.58 20.45 0.55
C GLY A 423 20.94 20.65 1.93
N ILE A 424 20.75 19.55 2.68
CA ILE A 424 20.24 19.61 4.05
C ILE A 424 21.22 20.33 4.98
N LEU A 425 22.52 20.04 4.86
CA LEU A 425 23.57 20.69 5.65
C LEU A 425 23.66 22.20 5.32
N ASP A 426 23.60 22.56 4.04
CA ASP A 426 23.59 23.96 3.60
C ASP A 426 22.35 24.73 4.11
N ALA A 427 21.21 24.04 4.23
CA ALA A 427 20.00 24.59 4.85
C ALA A 427 20.17 24.75 6.37
N ALA A 428 20.77 23.76 7.04
CA ALA A 428 21.02 23.78 8.46
C ALA A 428 21.93 24.94 8.90
N GLU A 429 22.91 25.36 8.06
CA GLU A 429 23.78 26.50 8.34
C GLU A 429 23.03 27.84 8.43
N LYS A 430 21.80 27.91 7.89
CA LYS A 430 20.94 29.11 7.90
C LYS A 430 19.96 29.13 9.07
N LEU A 431 19.96 28.09 9.89
CA LEU A 431 19.09 27.92 11.05
C LEU A 431 19.85 28.16 12.34
N ASP A 432 19.11 28.46 13.39
CA ASP A 432 19.64 28.68 14.72
C ASP A 432 19.55 27.40 15.57
N ASP A 433 20.56 27.18 16.44
CA ASP A 433 20.63 26.22 17.54
C ASP A 433 19.96 24.85 17.27
N ASP A 434 18.84 24.60 17.96
CA ASP A 434 18.17 23.30 17.92
C ASP A 434 17.44 23.03 16.61
N GLU A 435 17.04 24.06 15.85
CA GLU A 435 16.48 23.86 14.50
C GLU A 435 17.59 23.38 13.54
N ALA A 436 18.77 23.98 13.60
CA ALA A 436 19.93 23.50 12.85
C ALA A 436 20.27 22.03 13.22
N THR A 437 20.16 21.69 14.50
CA THR A 437 20.38 20.33 14.99
C THR A 437 19.33 19.37 14.44
N GLY A 438 18.06 19.78 14.39
CA GLY A 438 16.97 19.01 13.76
C GLY A 438 17.26 18.67 12.30
N ALA A 439 17.68 19.65 11.50
CA ALA A 439 18.07 19.42 10.11
C ALA A 439 19.30 18.48 10.00
N ARG A 440 20.30 18.61 10.89
CA ARG A 440 21.47 17.71 10.93
C ARG A 440 21.10 16.27 11.30
N ILE A 441 20.05 16.04 12.11
CA ILE A 441 19.50 14.70 12.39
C ILE A 441 19.05 14.05 11.07
N VAL A 442 18.32 14.77 10.22
CA VAL A 442 17.91 14.27 8.91
C VAL A 442 19.12 14.01 8.01
N ALA A 443 20.08 14.95 7.95
CA ALA A 443 21.31 14.79 7.17
C ALA A 443 22.08 13.52 7.54
N ARG A 444 22.06 13.13 8.81
CA ARG A 444 22.69 11.90 9.29
C ARG A 444 21.84 10.66 9.00
N ALA A 445 20.54 10.76 9.16
CA ALA A 445 19.62 9.63 8.93
C ALA A 445 19.60 9.17 7.47
N VAL A 446 19.74 10.08 6.49
CA VAL A 446 19.76 9.72 5.06
C VAL A 446 20.97 8.88 4.63
N GLU A 447 21.98 8.71 5.49
CA GLU A 447 23.10 7.79 5.28
C GLU A 447 22.73 6.34 5.58
N GLU A 448 21.79 6.12 6.53
CA GLU A 448 21.52 4.79 7.09
C GLU A 448 21.00 3.76 6.08
N PRO A 449 20.14 4.08 5.09
CA PRO A 449 19.72 3.09 4.10
C PRO A 449 20.90 2.50 3.32
N LEU A 450 21.78 3.34 2.76
CA LEU A 450 22.99 2.87 2.07
C LEU A 450 23.91 2.08 3.00
N LYS A 451 24.11 2.57 4.23
CA LYS A 451 24.91 1.91 5.24
C LYS A 451 24.38 0.52 5.59
N GLN A 452 23.05 0.40 5.77
CA GLN A 452 22.42 -0.88 6.08
C GLN A 452 22.51 -1.87 4.90
N ILE A 453 22.29 -1.39 3.66
CA ILE A 453 22.50 -2.21 2.44
C ILE A 453 23.92 -2.76 2.38
N ALA A 454 24.91 -1.93 2.65
CA ALA A 454 26.32 -2.35 2.68
C ALA A 454 26.60 -3.37 3.79
N VAL A 455 26.06 -3.17 5.00
CA VAL A 455 26.16 -4.13 6.11
C VAL A 455 25.53 -5.48 5.76
N ASN A 456 24.34 -5.47 5.18
CA ASN A 456 23.65 -6.70 4.74
C ASN A 456 24.44 -7.42 3.62
N ALA A 457 25.22 -6.67 2.83
CA ALA A 457 26.13 -7.22 1.83
C ALA A 457 27.49 -7.71 2.40
N GLY A 458 27.70 -7.63 3.73
CA GLY A 458 28.93 -8.07 4.38
C GLY A 458 30.08 -7.04 4.31
N MET A 459 29.77 -5.77 4.07
CA MET A 459 30.73 -4.67 3.97
C MET A 459 30.66 -3.77 5.22
N GLU A 460 31.73 -3.01 5.45
CA GLU A 460 31.75 -1.97 6.48
C GLU A 460 30.94 -0.74 6.02
N GLY A 461 29.72 -0.59 6.54
CA GLY A 461 28.77 0.42 6.08
C GLY A 461 29.29 1.86 6.14
N GLY A 462 30.01 2.23 7.21
CA GLY A 462 30.59 3.57 7.33
C GLY A 462 31.65 3.87 6.26
N VAL A 463 32.47 2.89 5.92
CA VAL A 463 33.51 3.02 4.87
C VAL A 463 32.84 3.19 3.50
N VAL A 464 31.77 2.44 3.24
CA VAL A 464 31.00 2.52 1.99
C VAL A 464 30.37 3.91 1.85
N VAL A 465 29.71 4.42 2.89
CA VAL A 465 29.10 5.76 2.89
C VAL A 465 30.13 6.83 2.56
N GLU A 466 31.27 6.84 3.24
CA GLU A 466 32.33 7.83 2.99
C GLU A 466 32.90 7.72 1.56
N ARG A 467 33.06 6.50 1.05
CA ARG A 467 33.49 6.30 -0.34
C ARG A 467 32.48 6.85 -1.34
N VAL A 468 31.17 6.58 -1.13
CA VAL A 468 30.10 7.06 -2.01
C VAL A 468 29.94 8.58 -1.94
N LYS A 469 30.13 9.22 -0.77
CA LYS A 469 30.19 10.69 -0.65
C LYS A 469 31.25 11.32 -1.55
N GLY A 470 32.40 10.64 -1.72
CA GLY A 470 33.46 11.09 -2.62
C GLY A 470 33.15 10.96 -4.12
N LEU A 471 32.13 10.18 -4.48
CA LEU A 471 31.66 10.01 -5.87
C LEU A 471 30.67 11.11 -6.26
N LYS A 472 30.48 11.33 -7.57
CA LYS A 472 29.57 12.37 -8.08
C LYS A 472 28.37 11.78 -8.85
N GLY A 473 27.27 12.53 -8.85
CA GLY A 473 26.09 12.20 -9.63
C GLY A 473 25.46 10.87 -9.22
N ALA A 474 25.15 10.04 -10.18
CA ALA A 474 24.53 8.73 -9.97
C ALA A 474 25.50 7.60 -9.59
N HIS A 475 26.80 7.89 -9.43
CA HIS A 475 27.76 6.85 -9.06
C HIS A 475 27.58 6.43 -7.59
N GLY A 476 27.51 5.13 -7.35
CA GLY A 476 27.32 4.55 -6.03
C GLY A 476 27.71 3.09 -5.98
N LEU A 477 27.42 2.42 -4.86
CA LEU A 477 27.68 0.99 -4.69
C LEU A 477 26.55 0.19 -5.33
N ASN A 478 26.87 -0.68 -6.28
CA ASN A 478 26.03 -1.81 -6.63
C ASN A 478 26.29 -2.95 -5.63
N ALA A 479 25.40 -3.10 -4.64
CA ALA A 479 25.59 -4.06 -3.56
C ALA A 479 25.46 -5.54 -4.01
N ALA A 480 24.85 -5.79 -5.17
CA ALA A 480 24.78 -7.13 -5.74
C ALA A 480 26.15 -7.61 -6.22
N THR A 481 26.89 -6.75 -6.95
CA THR A 481 28.22 -7.05 -7.52
C THR A 481 29.38 -6.66 -6.61
N GLY A 482 29.18 -5.66 -5.73
CA GLY A 482 30.21 -5.04 -4.92
C GLY A 482 31.00 -3.94 -5.63
N GLU A 483 30.62 -3.55 -6.83
CA GLU A 483 31.30 -2.54 -7.64
C GLU A 483 30.74 -1.14 -7.43
N TYR A 484 31.57 -0.13 -7.71
CA TYR A 484 31.18 1.28 -7.66
C TYR A 484 31.08 1.84 -9.07
N GLU A 485 29.86 2.08 -9.53
CA GLU A 485 29.55 2.40 -10.91
C GLU A 485 28.42 3.43 -11.05
N ASP A 486 28.09 3.83 -12.28
CA ASP A 486 26.93 4.66 -12.57
C ASP A 486 25.64 3.81 -12.45
N LEU A 487 24.88 4.05 -11.39
CA LEU A 487 23.72 3.24 -11.03
C LEU A 487 22.58 3.36 -12.05
N PHE A 488 22.43 4.48 -12.75
CA PHE A 488 21.46 4.55 -13.85
C PHE A 488 21.84 3.62 -15.01
N LYS A 489 23.14 3.53 -15.34
CA LYS A 489 23.60 2.64 -16.40
C LYS A 489 23.56 1.17 -15.99
N ALA A 490 23.83 0.90 -14.71
CA ALA A 490 23.76 -0.44 -14.14
C ALA A 490 22.32 -0.93 -13.91
N GLY A 491 21.30 -0.06 -14.14
CA GLY A 491 19.91 -0.39 -13.88
C GLY A 491 19.54 -0.37 -12.38
N VAL A 492 20.42 0.06 -11.48
CA VAL A 492 20.16 0.15 -10.03
C VAL A 492 19.43 1.48 -9.76
N ILE A 493 18.12 1.46 -9.86
CA ILE A 493 17.25 2.63 -9.79
C ILE A 493 16.08 2.39 -8.84
N ASP A 494 15.69 3.40 -8.09
CA ASP A 494 14.53 3.38 -7.18
C ASP A 494 13.46 4.33 -7.68
N ALA A 495 12.18 4.05 -7.43
CA ALA A 495 11.10 4.98 -7.70
C ALA A 495 11.22 6.22 -6.79
N ALA A 496 11.19 7.42 -7.39
CA ALA A 496 11.32 8.67 -6.65
C ALA A 496 10.21 8.84 -5.60
N LYS A 497 8.98 8.48 -5.94
CA LYS A 497 7.81 8.50 -5.04
C LYS A 497 8.03 7.61 -3.80
N VAL A 498 8.57 6.40 -3.98
CA VAL A 498 8.88 5.46 -2.89
C VAL A 498 9.91 6.06 -1.94
N THR A 499 11.05 6.52 -2.47
CA THR A 499 12.13 7.13 -1.68
C THR A 499 11.67 8.38 -0.92
N ARG A 500 10.88 9.23 -1.57
CA ARG A 500 10.32 10.45 -0.98
C ARG A 500 9.32 10.13 0.14
N SER A 501 8.37 9.24 -0.13
CA SER A 501 7.34 8.84 0.84
C SER A 501 7.94 8.18 2.06
N ALA A 502 8.95 7.32 1.88
CA ALA A 502 9.69 6.69 2.98
C ALA A 502 10.33 7.74 3.89
N LEU A 503 11.00 8.76 3.31
CA LEU A 503 11.62 9.83 4.09
C LEU A 503 10.59 10.69 4.84
N GLN A 504 9.51 11.09 4.17
CA GLN A 504 8.46 11.93 4.76
C GLN A 504 7.72 11.24 5.90
N ASN A 505 7.34 9.97 5.70
CA ASN A 505 6.63 9.21 6.73
C ASN A 505 7.53 8.89 7.93
N ALA A 506 8.79 8.55 7.69
CA ALA A 506 9.79 8.35 8.74
C ALA A 506 9.97 9.61 9.60
N ALA A 507 10.13 10.76 8.97
CA ALA A 507 10.32 12.03 9.67
C ALA A 507 9.08 12.48 10.44
N SER A 508 7.89 12.29 9.88
CA SER A 508 6.62 12.63 10.55
C SER A 508 6.49 11.91 11.89
N ILE A 509 6.71 10.59 11.90
CA ILE A 509 6.62 9.79 13.13
C ILE A 509 7.80 10.07 14.06
N ALA A 510 9.02 10.23 13.53
CA ALA A 510 10.19 10.57 14.35
C ALA A 510 9.98 11.90 15.07
N ALA A 511 9.46 12.93 14.40
CA ALA A 511 9.15 14.22 15.01
C ALA A 511 8.11 14.11 16.13
N LEU A 512 7.06 13.31 15.94
CA LEU A 512 6.06 13.05 16.99
C LEU A 512 6.67 12.29 18.17
N PHE A 513 7.50 11.29 17.89
CA PHE A 513 8.20 10.50 18.91
C PHE A 513 9.08 11.40 19.79
N LEU A 514 9.86 12.29 19.21
CA LEU A 514 10.74 13.20 19.93
C LEU A 514 9.99 14.22 20.79
N THR A 515 8.78 14.62 20.40
CA THR A 515 7.94 15.55 21.15
C THR A 515 7.07 14.87 22.22
N THR A 516 7.17 13.53 22.35
CA THR A 516 6.41 12.77 23.37
C THR A 516 7.04 12.92 24.73
N GLU A 517 6.24 13.32 25.74
CA GLU A 517 6.64 13.51 27.14
C GLU A 517 6.04 12.43 28.05
N ALA A 518 4.83 11.97 27.75
CA ALA A 518 4.14 10.97 28.55
C ALA A 518 3.58 9.85 27.68
N VAL A 519 3.60 8.63 28.20
CA VAL A 519 2.98 7.46 27.59
C VAL A 519 1.90 6.92 28.52
N VAL A 520 0.74 6.58 27.96
CA VAL A 520 -0.40 6.07 28.70
C VAL A 520 -0.78 4.70 28.11
N VAL A 521 -0.69 3.65 28.93
CA VAL A 521 -0.98 2.28 28.52
C VAL A 521 -2.06 1.64 29.41
N ASP A 522 -2.70 0.60 28.92
CA ASP A 522 -3.59 -0.22 29.74
C ASP A 522 -2.78 -1.01 30.76
N LYS A 523 -3.28 -1.08 32.02
CA LYS A 523 -2.69 -1.97 33.01
C LYS A 523 -2.93 -3.41 32.58
N PRO A 524 -1.86 -4.24 32.45
CA PRO A 524 -2.02 -5.65 32.11
C PRO A 524 -2.95 -6.33 33.12
N GLU A 525 -3.87 -7.17 32.64
CA GLU A 525 -4.66 -8.02 33.52
C GLU A 525 -3.74 -9.08 34.12
N GLU A 526 -3.68 -9.12 35.46
CA GLU A 526 -3.03 -10.24 36.14
C GLU A 526 -3.80 -11.52 35.76
N LYS A 527 -3.16 -12.42 35.02
CA LYS A 527 -3.71 -13.76 34.79
C LYS A 527 -3.91 -14.36 36.17
N SER A 528 -5.15 -14.41 36.69
CA SER A 528 -5.49 -15.14 37.91
C SER A 528 -5.01 -16.56 37.69
N ALA A 529 -4.07 -16.99 38.55
CA ALA A 529 -3.61 -18.38 38.57
C ALA A 529 -4.86 -19.27 38.69
N ALA A 530 -5.05 -20.13 37.70
CA ALA A 530 -6.12 -21.12 37.76
C ALA A 530 -5.96 -21.89 39.08
N MET A 531 -6.96 -21.78 39.97
CA MET A 531 -7.00 -22.60 41.16
C MET A 531 -6.91 -24.07 40.71
N PRO A 532 -6.01 -24.87 41.31
CA PRO A 532 -5.99 -26.30 41.02
C PRO A 532 -7.37 -26.87 41.38
N PRO A 533 -7.91 -27.80 40.57
CA PRO A 533 -9.19 -28.42 40.88
C PRO A 533 -9.07 -29.08 42.25
N GLY A 534 -9.88 -28.60 43.20
CA GLY A 534 -9.93 -29.10 44.56
C GLY A 534 -10.16 -30.62 44.54
N GLY A 535 -9.23 -31.35 45.14
CA GLY A 535 -9.36 -32.80 45.34
C GLY A 535 -10.65 -33.08 46.08
N GLY A 536 -11.53 -33.85 45.45
CA GLY A 536 -12.68 -34.43 46.14
C GLY A 536 -12.18 -35.29 47.28
N MET A 537 -12.58 -34.97 48.50
CA MET A 537 -12.57 -35.91 49.62
C MET A 537 -13.72 -36.87 49.41
N ASP A 538 -13.36 -38.13 49.12
CA ASP A 538 -14.22 -39.26 49.41
C ASP A 538 -14.40 -39.35 50.93
N ASP A 539 -15.61 -39.29 51.39
CA ASP A 539 -16.01 -39.76 52.70
C ASP A 539 -17.27 -40.63 52.55
N TYR A 540 -17.06 -41.90 52.87
CA TYR A 540 -17.94 -43.02 53.36
C TYR A 540 -19.41 -43.08 52.89
#